data_13d5470767d6837b1cfafc2526e443c9
#
_entry.id   13d5470767d6837b1cfafc2526e443c9
#
_cell.length_a   1.000
_cell.length_b   1.000
_cell.length_c   1.000
_cell.angle_alpha   90.00
_cell.angle_beta   90.00
_cell.angle_gamma   90.00
#
_symmetry.space_group_name_H-M   'P 1'
#
loop_
_entity.id
_entity.type
_entity.pdbx_description
1 polymer ?
#
loop_
_entity_poly.entity_id
_entity_poly.type
_entity_poly.pdbx_seq_one_letter_code
_entity_poly.pdbx_strand_id
1 'polypeptide(L)'
;MAFRAAVASGVAMIGVGAYAAQGSSATANASATIVNPIAITKTSDLVFGKLAVGAVGGNVAISTANVVAISGAGTTVSQPVGNAGNPAAAVFGVTGEAGFTYAITLPSDGAVTISDGASHTMAVNGFVSNPGTTGTLSGAGTDSLKVGATLVVGNNQVPGTYTGTFNVTVSYN
;
A
#
# COMPACT_ATOMS: atom_id res chain seq x y z
N MET A 1 0.25 15.92 114.75
CA MET A 1 -0.55 16.47 113.65
C MET A 1 -0.01 15.87 112.39
N ALA A 2 -0.76 15.04 111.78
CA ALA A 2 -0.38 14.29 110.59
C ALA A 2 -0.93 14.95 109.34
N PHE A 3 -0.03 15.28 108.38
CA PHE A 3 -0.42 15.72 107.04
C PHE A 3 -0.21 14.58 106.07
N ARG A 4 -1.31 14.12 105.52
CA ARG A 4 -1.33 13.09 104.47
C ARG A 4 -1.20 13.80 103.10
N ALA A 5 -0.16 13.56 102.35
CA ALA A 5 -0.07 13.93 100.96
C ALA A 5 -0.67 12.86 100.08
N ALA A 6 -1.66 13.20 99.32
CA ALA A 6 -2.25 12.36 98.27
C ALA A 6 -1.45 12.50 97.00
N VAL A 7 -0.92 11.39 96.48
CA VAL A 7 -0.28 11.34 95.16
C VAL A 7 -1.36 10.99 94.13
N ALA A 8 -1.65 12.00 93.22
CA ALA A 8 -2.54 11.77 92.10
C ALA A 8 -1.68 11.24 90.93
N SER A 9 -1.89 9.97 90.60
CA SER A 9 -1.32 9.34 89.41
C SER A 9 -2.06 9.84 88.14
N GLY A 10 -1.46 10.75 87.39
CA GLY A 10 -1.95 11.17 86.08
C GLY A 10 -1.55 10.16 84.99
N VAL A 11 -2.50 9.41 84.49
CA VAL A 11 -2.32 8.59 83.25
C VAL A 11 -2.34 9.50 82.07
N ALA A 12 -1.21 9.72 81.43
CA ALA A 12 -1.14 10.39 80.13
C ALA A 12 -1.55 9.45 79.03
N MET A 13 -2.76 9.64 78.49
CA MET A 13 -3.19 9.00 77.25
C MET A 13 -2.37 9.63 76.07
N ILE A 14 -1.45 8.85 75.55
CA ILE A 14 -0.82 9.20 74.27
C ILE A 14 -1.84 8.90 73.13
N GLY A 15 -2.49 9.93 72.66
CA GLY A 15 -3.35 9.80 71.47
C GLY A 15 -2.49 9.49 70.25
N VAL A 16 -2.60 8.26 69.74
CA VAL A 16 -2.03 7.90 68.45
C VAL A 16 -2.85 8.60 67.38
N GLY A 17 -2.41 9.75 66.92
CA GLY A 17 -3.02 10.43 65.78
C GLY A 17 -2.92 9.55 64.55
N ALA A 18 -4.04 9.02 64.09
CA ALA A 18 -4.13 8.36 62.80
C ALA A 18 -3.80 9.42 61.72
N TYR A 19 -2.61 9.35 61.13
CA TYR A 19 -2.32 10.11 59.95
C TYR A 19 -3.15 9.52 58.79
N ALA A 20 -4.21 10.18 58.44
CA ALA A 20 -4.94 9.85 57.23
C ALA A 20 -3.98 10.11 56.04
N ALA A 21 -3.68 9.04 55.31
CA ALA A 21 -2.90 9.16 54.09
C ALA A 21 -3.68 10.09 53.14
N GLN A 22 -3.08 11.28 52.92
CA GLN A 22 -3.64 12.22 51.94
C GLN A 22 -3.34 11.67 50.56
N GLY A 23 -4.38 11.07 49.93
CA GLY A 23 -4.33 10.74 48.52
C GLY A 23 -4.31 12.02 47.69
N SER A 24 -3.32 12.16 46.79
CA SER A 24 -3.35 13.21 45.76
C SER A 24 -3.78 12.59 44.43
N SER A 25 -4.66 13.28 43.70
CA SER A 25 -5.08 12.87 42.37
C SER A 25 -4.79 14.01 41.37
N ALA A 26 -4.45 13.62 40.13
CA ALA A 26 -4.30 14.55 39.02
C ALA A 26 -5.20 14.10 37.88
N THR A 27 -5.81 15.04 37.19
CA THR A 27 -6.59 14.78 35.98
C THR A 27 -5.74 15.04 34.73
N ALA A 28 -5.82 14.13 33.76
CA ALA A 28 -5.24 14.31 32.44
C ALA A 28 -6.36 14.22 31.39
N ASN A 29 -6.24 14.99 30.34
CA ASN A 29 -7.13 14.88 29.20
C ASN A 29 -6.64 13.78 28.28
N ALA A 30 -7.57 12.94 27.78
CA ALA A 30 -7.33 11.97 26.72
C ALA A 30 -8.14 12.38 25.48
N SER A 31 -7.51 12.35 24.31
CA SER A 31 -8.19 12.63 23.04
C SER A 31 -7.76 11.61 21.98
N ALA A 32 -8.66 11.29 21.05
CA ALA A 32 -8.40 10.49 19.88
C ALA A 32 -9.15 11.08 18.69
N THR A 33 -8.51 11.06 17.51
CA THR A 33 -9.15 11.41 16.24
C THR A 33 -9.20 10.15 15.38
N ILE A 34 -10.37 9.80 14.88
CA ILE A 34 -10.57 8.68 13.95
C ILE A 34 -10.60 9.28 12.55
N VAL A 35 -9.74 8.74 11.67
CA VAL A 35 -9.61 9.17 10.27
C VAL A 35 -10.29 8.17 9.33
N ASN A 36 -10.61 8.59 8.11
CA ASN A 36 -11.17 7.71 7.09
C ASN A 36 -10.14 6.62 6.70
N PRO A 37 -10.54 5.34 6.63
CA PRO A 37 -9.65 4.28 6.18
C PRO A 37 -9.26 4.48 4.72
N ILE A 38 -8.01 4.08 4.37
CA ILE A 38 -7.57 4.06 2.98
C ILE A 38 -8.20 2.88 2.24
N ALA A 39 -8.62 3.12 0.99
CA ALA A 39 -9.13 2.08 0.10
C ALA A 39 -8.58 2.27 -1.32
N ILE A 40 -8.46 1.17 -2.06
CA ILE A 40 -8.05 1.16 -3.47
C ILE A 40 -9.07 0.37 -4.29
N THR A 41 -9.45 0.90 -5.46
CA THR A 41 -10.37 0.26 -6.41
C THR A 41 -9.79 0.30 -7.81
N LYS A 42 -9.86 -0.82 -8.54
CA LYS A 42 -9.44 -0.87 -9.93
C LYS A 42 -10.44 -0.12 -10.83
N THR A 43 -9.95 0.79 -11.66
CA THR A 43 -10.74 1.52 -12.66
C THR A 43 -10.55 0.92 -14.06
N SER A 44 -9.30 0.57 -14.44
CA SER A 44 -9.00 -0.08 -15.72
C SER A 44 -7.82 -1.06 -15.59
N ASP A 45 -7.77 -2.01 -16.49
CA ASP A 45 -6.74 -3.04 -16.54
C ASP A 45 -5.46 -2.55 -17.24
N LEU A 46 -4.33 -3.23 -16.95
CA LEU A 46 -3.10 -3.15 -17.73
C LEU A 46 -3.28 -3.94 -19.01
N VAL A 47 -3.13 -3.30 -20.15
CA VAL A 47 -3.31 -3.91 -21.48
C VAL A 47 -2.07 -3.71 -22.32
N PHE A 48 -1.38 -4.80 -22.68
CA PHE A 48 -0.22 -4.75 -23.59
C PHE A 48 -0.61 -4.64 -25.07
N GLY A 49 -1.88 -4.87 -25.37
CA GLY A 49 -2.40 -4.82 -26.73
C GLY A 49 -2.19 -6.10 -27.52
N LYS A 50 -2.26 -6.00 -28.85
CA LYS A 50 -1.97 -7.10 -29.78
C LYS A 50 -0.51 -7.05 -30.21
N LEU A 51 0.15 -8.19 -30.16
CA LEU A 51 1.56 -8.33 -30.48
C LEU A 51 1.71 -9.37 -31.60
N ALA A 52 2.49 -9.06 -32.61
CA ALA A 52 3.02 -10.02 -33.56
C ALA A 52 4.41 -10.42 -33.08
N VAL A 53 4.67 -11.73 -32.99
CA VAL A 53 5.92 -12.29 -32.47
C VAL A 53 6.50 -13.25 -33.50
N GLY A 54 7.77 -13.07 -33.81
CA GLY A 54 8.51 -13.95 -34.69
C GLY A 54 9.50 -14.83 -33.92
N ALA A 55 10.62 -15.17 -34.54
CA ALA A 55 11.61 -16.10 -34.01
C ALA A 55 12.33 -15.59 -32.75
N VAL A 56 12.50 -14.27 -32.59
CA VAL A 56 13.20 -13.65 -31.46
C VAL A 56 12.20 -12.86 -30.61
N GLY A 57 12.07 -13.24 -29.37
CA GLY A 57 11.26 -12.53 -28.38
C GLY A 57 11.80 -11.15 -28.02
N GLY A 58 11.24 -10.54 -27.02
CA GLY A 58 11.63 -9.20 -26.57
C GLY A 58 10.77 -8.71 -25.42
N ASN A 59 10.97 -7.45 -25.05
CA ASN A 59 10.24 -6.80 -24.00
C ASN A 59 9.27 -5.77 -24.56
N VAL A 60 8.06 -5.75 -24.05
CA VAL A 60 7.02 -4.76 -24.37
C VAL A 60 6.67 -4.02 -23.10
N ALA A 61 7.13 -2.80 -22.95
CA ALA A 61 6.86 -1.95 -21.79
C ALA A 61 5.67 -1.02 -22.07
N ILE A 62 4.77 -0.91 -21.10
CA ILE A 62 3.72 0.11 -21.04
C ILE A 62 4.06 1.06 -19.91
N SER A 63 4.28 2.34 -20.24
CA SER A 63 4.51 3.37 -19.22
C SER A 63 3.20 3.83 -18.58
N THR A 64 3.29 4.53 -17.46
CA THR A 64 2.12 5.17 -16.79
C THR A 64 1.43 6.23 -17.65
N ALA A 65 2.07 6.68 -18.73
CA ALA A 65 1.51 7.59 -19.74
C ALA A 65 0.93 6.87 -20.96
N ASN A 66 0.75 5.54 -20.90
CA ASN A 66 0.26 4.68 -21.99
C ASN A 66 1.21 4.64 -23.23
N VAL A 67 2.49 4.95 -23.02
CA VAL A 67 3.48 4.84 -24.09
C VAL A 67 3.99 3.42 -24.15
N VAL A 68 3.96 2.82 -25.34
CA VAL A 68 4.51 1.50 -25.63
C VAL A 68 5.96 1.63 -26.05
N ALA A 69 6.84 0.85 -25.45
CA ALA A 69 8.24 0.71 -25.87
C ALA A 69 8.56 -0.76 -26.07
N ILE A 70 9.06 -1.14 -27.23
CA ILE A 70 9.49 -2.49 -27.55
C ILE A 70 11.03 -2.49 -27.60
N SER A 71 11.63 -3.46 -26.90
CA SER A 71 13.10 -3.57 -26.79
C SER A 71 13.53 -5.03 -26.76
N GLY A 72 14.81 -5.24 -27.03
CA GLY A 72 15.45 -6.56 -27.06
C GLY A 72 16.41 -6.65 -28.26
N ALA A 73 17.57 -7.28 -28.07
CA ALA A 73 18.55 -7.45 -29.15
C ALA A 73 17.97 -8.36 -30.25
N GLY A 74 17.83 -7.84 -31.46
CA GLY A 74 17.26 -8.57 -32.60
C GLY A 74 15.79 -8.96 -32.45
N THR A 75 15.03 -8.31 -31.55
CA THR A 75 13.62 -8.63 -31.34
C THR A 75 12.81 -8.56 -32.63
N THR A 76 11.92 -9.52 -32.81
CA THR A 76 10.92 -9.56 -33.90
C THR A 76 9.51 -9.31 -33.36
N VAL A 77 9.41 -8.85 -32.11
CA VAL A 77 8.13 -8.43 -31.52
C VAL A 77 7.73 -7.07 -32.09
N SER A 78 6.49 -6.94 -32.51
CA SER A 78 5.93 -5.68 -33.02
C SER A 78 4.45 -5.55 -32.66
N GLN A 79 3.95 -4.31 -32.64
CA GLN A 79 2.52 -4.05 -32.58
C GLN A 79 1.98 -3.80 -33.99
N PRO A 80 0.89 -4.48 -34.40
CA PRO A 80 0.29 -4.24 -35.72
C PRO A 80 -0.23 -2.80 -35.85
N VAL A 81 0.20 -2.10 -36.87
CA VAL A 81 -0.23 -0.71 -37.16
C VAL A 81 -1.74 -0.66 -37.38
N GLY A 82 -2.42 0.25 -36.70
CA GLY A 82 -3.87 0.43 -36.78
C GLY A 82 -4.69 -0.66 -36.07
N ASN A 83 -4.06 -1.67 -35.46
CA ASN A 83 -4.75 -2.75 -34.73
C ASN A 83 -4.01 -3.21 -33.48
N ALA A 84 -3.40 -2.26 -32.79
CA ALA A 84 -2.60 -2.54 -31.57
C ALA A 84 -3.42 -3.00 -30.35
N GLY A 85 -4.76 -2.93 -30.39
CA GLY A 85 -5.61 -3.40 -29.30
C GLY A 85 -5.63 -2.51 -28.05
N ASN A 86 -5.41 -1.20 -28.23
CA ASN A 86 -5.49 -0.15 -27.20
C ASN A 86 -4.60 -0.45 -25.97
N PRO A 87 -3.27 -0.52 -26.12
CA PRO A 87 -2.38 -0.71 -25.00
C PRO A 87 -2.54 0.43 -23.97
N ALA A 88 -2.62 0.10 -22.71
CA ALA A 88 -2.87 1.05 -21.64
C ALA A 88 -2.31 0.59 -20.30
N ALA A 89 -1.87 1.52 -19.48
CA ALA A 89 -1.55 1.30 -18.07
C ALA A 89 -2.82 0.98 -17.27
N ALA A 90 -2.68 0.19 -16.20
CA ALA A 90 -3.76 0.02 -15.24
C ALA A 90 -4.00 1.34 -14.50
N VAL A 91 -5.27 1.59 -14.14
CA VAL A 91 -5.66 2.75 -13.34
C VAL A 91 -6.42 2.28 -12.11
N PHE A 92 -6.05 2.84 -10.97
CA PHE A 92 -6.70 2.60 -9.69
C PHE A 92 -7.12 3.93 -9.08
N GLY A 93 -8.31 3.98 -8.49
CA GLY A 93 -8.75 5.06 -7.62
C GLY A 93 -8.35 4.75 -6.19
N VAL A 94 -7.67 5.68 -5.52
CA VAL A 94 -7.34 5.61 -4.10
C VAL A 94 -8.19 6.62 -3.35
N THR A 95 -8.79 6.21 -2.23
CA THR A 95 -9.62 7.08 -1.38
C THR A 95 -9.21 6.93 0.08
N GLY A 96 -9.38 7.99 0.88
CA GLY A 96 -9.04 8.00 2.30
C GLY A 96 -9.12 9.39 2.91
N GLU A 97 -8.33 9.65 3.95
CA GLU A 97 -8.31 10.93 4.65
C GLU A 97 -7.63 12.01 3.79
N ALA A 98 -8.29 13.17 3.69
CA ALA A 98 -7.83 14.28 2.87
C ALA A 98 -6.43 14.78 3.28
N GLY A 99 -5.55 14.96 2.30
CA GLY A 99 -4.19 15.46 2.51
C GLY A 99 -3.21 14.46 3.11
N PHE A 100 -3.62 13.22 3.41
CA PHE A 100 -2.72 12.19 3.93
C PHE A 100 -1.88 11.58 2.81
N THR A 101 -0.66 11.19 3.17
CA THR A 101 0.24 10.45 2.29
C THR A 101 0.07 8.95 2.48
N TYR A 102 0.35 8.19 1.42
CA TYR A 102 0.28 6.75 1.46
C TYR A 102 1.43 6.11 0.67
N ALA A 103 1.89 4.98 1.15
CA ALA A 103 2.87 4.12 0.48
C ALA A 103 2.18 3.24 -0.57
N ILE A 104 2.88 2.98 -1.68
CA ILE A 104 2.44 2.14 -2.78
C ILE A 104 3.38 0.95 -2.87
N THR A 105 2.83 -0.27 -2.82
CA THR A 105 3.57 -1.51 -3.00
C THR A 105 3.13 -2.20 -4.29
N LEU A 106 4.08 -2.38 -5.20
CA LEU A 106 3.93 -3.04 -6.49
C LEU A 106 4.48 -4.47 -6.42
N PRO A 107 4.07 -5.37 -7.33
CA PRO A 107 4.68 -6.69 -7.44
C PRO A 107 6.17 -6.61 -7.75
N SER A 108 6.95 -7.52 -7.17
CA SER A 108 8.35 -7.71 -7.54
C SER A 108 8.49 -8.46 -8.87
N ASP A 109 9.66 -8.33 -9.51
CA ASP A 109 10.00 -9.09 -10.70
C ASP A 109 9.91 -10.61 -10.43
N GLY A 110 9.37 -11.34 -11.40
CA GLY A 110 9.14 -12.79 -11.30
C GLY A 110 7.86 -13.19 -10.53
N ALA A 111 7.17 -12.25 -9.88
CA ALA A 111 5.97 -12.56 -9.10
C ALA A 111 4.70 -12.69 -9.97
N VAL A 112 4.69 -12.12 -11.17
CA VAL A 112 3.51 -12.05 -12.02
C VAL A 112 3.77 -12.72 -13.36
N THR A 113 2.88 -13.64 -13.73
CA THR A 113 2.84 -14.28 -15.05
C THR A 113 1.44 -14.20 -15.64
N ILE A 114 1.37 -14.10 -16.95
CA ILE A 114 0.12 -14.26 -17.71
C ILE A 114 0.18 -15.57 -18.50
N SER A 115 -0.95 -16.22 -18.69
CA SER A 115 -1.07 -17.54 -19.34
C SER A 115 -2.19 -17.55 -20.37
N ASP A 116 -2.04 -18.43 -21.37
CA ASP A 116 -3.06 -18.73 -22.37
C ASP A 116 -4.10 -19.78 -21.91
N GLY A 117 -3.99 -20.22 -20.64
CA GLY A 117 -4.84 -21.28 -20.08
C GLY A 117 -4.36 -22.70 -20.40
N ALA A 118 -3.31 -22.84 -21.25
CA ALA A 118 -2.59 -24.09 -21.50
C ALA A 118 -1.27 -24.07 -20.71
N SER A 119 -0.15 -24.41 -21.35
CA SER A 119 1.16 -24.45 -20.70
C SER A 119 2.05 -23.24 -21.02
N HIS A 120 1.58 -22.31 -21.85
CA HIS A 120 2.38 -21.17 -22.28
C HIS A 120 2.18 -19.97 -21.35
N THR A 121 3.27 -19.39 -20.91
CA THR A 121 3.26 -18.25 -20.01
C THR A 121 4.20 -17.15 -20.49
N MET A 122 3.96 -15.92 -20.03
CA MET A 122 4.87 -14.79 -20.15
C MET A 122 4.98 -14.08 -18.80
N ALA A 123 6.19 -13.68 -18.43
CA ALA A 123 6.43 -12.91 -17.21
C ALA A 123 6.05 -11.44 -17.41
N VAL A 124 5.50 -10.82 -16.37
CA VAL A 124 5.27 -9.38 -16.30
C VAL A 124 6.15 -8.82 -15.18
N ASN A 125 7.10 -7.98 -15.55
CA ASN A 125 8.14 -7.45 -14.69
C ASN A 125 8.20 -5.91 -14.77
N GLY A 126 9.11 -5.29 -14.02
CA GLY A 126 9.41 -3.86 -14.13
C GLY A 126 8.17 -3.00 -13.88
N PHE A 127 7.38 -3.32 -12.87
CA PHE A 127 6.23 -2.52 -12.50
C PHE A 127 6.65 -1.12 -12.08
N VAL A 128 5.98 -0.11 -12.61
CA VAL A 128 6.18 1.31 -12.30
C VAL A 128 4.85 1.97 -12.02
N SER A 129 4.84 2.95 -11.13
CA SER A 129 3.61 3.69 -10.80
C SER A 129 3.77 5.21 -10.94
N ASN A 130 2.64 5.88 -11.07
CA ASN A 130 2.52 7.32 -10.95
C ASN A 130 1.23 7.66 -10.16
N PRO A 131 1.35 8.24 -8.95
CA PRO A 131 2.59 8.59 -8.24
C PRO A 131 3.53 7.40 -8.02
N GLY A 132 4.80 7.67 -7.69
CA GLY A 132 5.85 6.66 -7.55
C GLY A 132 5.63 5.72 -6.35
N THR A 133 6.56 5.72 -5.38
CA THR A 133 6.44 4.88 -4.18
C THR A 133 5.52 5.47 -3.11
N THR A 134 5.21 6.76 -3.21
CA THR A 134 4.35 7.50 -2.27
C THR A 134 3.39 8.39 -3.04
N GLY A 135 2.11 8.34 -2.69
CA GLY A 135 1.08 9.23 -3.17
C GLY A 135 0.58 10.16 -2.07
N THR A 136 -0.20 11.18 -2.46
CA THR A 136 -0.85 12.13 -1.55
C THR A 136 -2.30 12.29 -1.95
N LEU A 137 -3.21 12.04 -1.02
CA LEU A 137 -4.63 12.24 -1.24
C LEU A 137 -4.95 13.74 -1.34
N SER A 138 -5.79 14.09 -2.29
CA SER A 138 -6.25 15.45 -2.54
C SER A 138 -7.04 16.01 -1.33
N GLY A 139 -7.42 17.28 -1.39
CA GLY A 139 -8.36 17.88 -0.40
C GLY A 139 -9.74 17.24 -0.40
N ALA A 140 -10.07 16.42 -1.40
CA ALA A 140 -11.28 15.60 -1.43
C ALA A 140 -11.05 14.15 -0.93
N GLY A 141 -9.86 13.81 -0.44
CA GLY A 141 -9.52 12.47 0.01
C GLY A 141 -9.37 11.45 -1.12
N THR A 142 -9.01 11.88 -2.33
CA THR A 142 -8.92 11.01 -3.52
C THR A 142 -7.59 11.19 -4.24
N ASP A 143 -7.12 10.11 -4.91
CA ASP A 143 -5.99 10.15 -5.84
C ASP A 143 -6.18 9.12 -6.97
N SER A 144 -5.46 9.30 -8.09
CA SER A 144 -5.47 8.41 -9.24
C SER A 144 -4.08 7.80 -9.44
N LEU A 145 -3.97 6.51 -9.17
CA LEU A 145 -2.74 5.73 -9.30
C LEU A 145 -2.72 5.00 -10.64
N LYS A 146 -1.72 5.28 -11.46
CA LYS A 146 -1.48 4.58 -12.73
C LYS A 146 -0.32 3.61 -12.58
N VAL A 147 -0.46 2.40 -13.12
CA VAL A 147 0.55 1.34 -13.04
C VAL A 147 0.87 0.82 -14.44
N GLY A 148 2.12 0.97 -14.84
CA GLY A 148 2.69 0.37 -16.03
C GLY A 148 3.57 -0.83 -15.69
N ALA A 149 3.90 -1.66 -16.69
CA ALA A 149 4.83 -2.77 -16.53
C ALA A 149 5.44 -3.20 -17.86
N THR A 150 6.34 -4.18 -17.80
CA THR A 150 7.04 -4.77 -18.94
C THR A 150 6.64 -6.25 -19.09
N LEU A 151 6.09 -6.59 -20.24
CA LEU A 151 5.84 -7.97 -20.65
C LEU A 151 7.10 -8.55 -21.28
N VAL A 152 7.55 -9.70 -20.80
CA VAL A 152 8.66 -10.46 -21.38
C VAL A 152 8.11 -11.50 -22.34
N VAL A 153 8.26 -11.27 -23.63
CA VAL A 153 7.79 -12.16 -24.69
C VAL A 153 8.88 -13.15 -25.07
N GLY A 154 8.58 -14.44 -25.01
CA GLY A 154 9.51 -15.50 -25.37
C GLY A 154 9.81 -15.60 -26.88
N ASN A 155 10.87 -16.32 -27.24
CA ASN A 155 11.13 -16.69 -28.62
C ASN A 155 10.04 -17.63 -29.14
N ASN A 156 9.56 -17.41 -30.37
CA ASN A 156 8.50 -18.22 -30.94
C ASN A 156 7.27 -18.37 -30.01
N GLN A 157 6.92 -17.31 -29.28
CA GLN A 157 5.77 -17.34 -28.35
C GLN A 157 4.52 -17.77 -29.09
N VAL A 158 3.83 -18.78 -28.55
CA VAL A 158 2.66 -19.38 -29.21
C VAL A 158 1.54 -18.34 -29.29
N PRO A 159 0.90 -18.18 -30.46
CA PRO A 159 -0.27 -17.30 -30.60
C PRO A 159 -1.41 -17.72 -29.68
N GLY A 160 -2.01 -16.75 -29.00
CA GLY A 160 -3.09 -16.97 -28.04
C GLY A 160 -3.48 -15.70 -27.30
N THR A 161 -4.52 -15.80 -26.48
CA THR A 161 -4.91 -14.74 -25.55
C THR A 161 -4.31 -15.06 -24.17
N TYR A 162 -3.40 -14.23 -23.71
CA TYR A 162 -2.73 -14.39 -22.41
C TYR A 162 -3.38 -13.49 -21.38
N THR A 163 -3.77 -14.05 -20.25
CA THR A 163 -4.40 -13.33 -19.14
C THR A 163 -3.75 -13.69 -17.81
N GLY A 164 -3.83 -12.79 -16.86
CA GLY A 164 -3.34 -12.97 -15.48
C GLY A 164 -3.75 -11.81 -14.61
N THR A 165 -3.41 -11.86 -13.35
CA THR A 165 -3.72 -10.82 -12.36
C THR A 165 -2.48 -10.41 -11.60
N PHE A 166 -2.49 -9.18 -11.10
CA PHE A 166 -1.49 -8.67 -10.17
C PHE A 166 -2.16 -7.82 -9.10
N ASN A 167 -1.49 -7.69 -7.97
CA ASN A 167 -2.00 -6.92 -6.83
C ASN A 167 -1.17 -5.65 -6.63
N VAL A 168 -1.87 -4.56 -6.35
CA VAL A 168 -1.29 -3.30 -5.88
C VAL A 168 -1.82 -3.05 -4.48
N THR A 169 -0.94 -2.71 -3.55
CA THR A 169 -1.31 -2.43 -2.16
C THR A 169 -0.99 -0.98 -1.82
N VAL A 170 -1.89 -0.35 -1.08
CA VAL A 170 -1.70 0.99 -0.53
C VAL A 170 -1.88 0.96 0.98
N SER A 171 -1.08 1.76 1.70
CA SER A 171 -1.18 1.90 3.16
C SER A 171 -0.80 3.33 3.56
N TYR A 172 -1.43 3.90 4.60
CA TYR A 172 -0.96 5.18 5.15
C TYR A 172 0.50 5.07 5.62
N ASN A 173 1.25 6.17 5.47
CA ASN A 173 2.61 6.30 5.98
C ASN A 173 2.62 6.56 7.49
#